data_5ea758c19c89dbc9e0a447e68798f8ff
#
_entry.id   5ea758c19c89dbc9e0a447e68798f8ff
#
_cell.length_a   1.000
_cell.length_b   1.000
_cell.length_c   1.000
_cell.angle_alpha   90.00
_cell.angle_beta   90.00
_cell.angle_gamma   90.00
#
_symmetry.space_group_name_H-M   'P 1'
#
loop_
_entity.id
_entity.type
_entity.pdbx_description
1 polymer ?
#
loop_
_entity_poly.entity_id
_entity_poly.type
_entity_poly.pdbx_seq_one_letter_code
_entity_poly.pdbx_strand_id
1 'polypeptide(L)'
;MDMPFLNAYLDSIGAPNFRKGCNYAAAGSTVLPATATSVSPFSFGVQVNQFLHFKARVLELREGKGGKKLDKYLPAEDYFQKGLYMFDIGQNDLAGAFYSKTLDQILASIPTILAEFESGVQRLYDQGARNFWIHNTGPLGCLAQNVAKFGTDPSKLDEFGCVSSHNQAAKLFNLQLHALCKKLQGQYTDGNITYIDIYSIKSNLIANYSRLGFQQPIMVCCGYGGPPLNYDSRIVCGQTKMLNGTLVTAKGCDDSSEYINWDGIHYTEAANQYVSSQILTGKYSDPPFSDKMPFLLKLKF
;
A
#
# COMPACT_ATOMS: atom_id res chain seq x y z
N MET A 1 9.40 3.69 -14.39
CA MET A 1 10.21 4.85 -13.93
C MET A 1 11.72 4.62 -14.08
N ASP A 2 12.11 3.52 -14.62
CA ASP A 2 13.53 3.16 -14.90
C ASP A 2 14.49 3.49 -13.73
N MET A 3 14.05 3.17 -12.53
CA MET A 3 14.82 3.34 -11.30
C MET A 3 15.04 1.97 -10.64
N PRO A 4 16.19 1.76 -9.99
CA PRO A 4 16.41 0.54 -9.24
C PRO A 4 15.41 0.42 -8.08
N PHE A 5 15.13 -0.81 -7.64
CA PHE A 5 14.38 -1.04 -6.42
C PHE A 5 15.07 -0.39 -5.23
N LEU A 6 14.26 0.13 -4.30
CA LEU A 6 14.78 0.73 -3.07
C LEU A 6 15.19 -0.35 -2.08
N ASN A 7 16.34 -0.18 -1.44
CA ASN A 7 16.70 -1.02 -0.32
C ASN A 7 15.81 -0.74 0.89
N ALA A 8 15.47 -1.78 1.64
CA ALA A 8 14.72 -1.66 2.87
C ALA A 8 15.57 -0.98 3.96
N TYR A 9 14.93 -0.16 4.81
CA TYR A 9 15.60 0.50 5.94
C TYR A 9 16.26 -0.50 6.88
N LEU A 10 15.66 -1.65 7.09
CA LEU A 10 16.18 -2.72 7.97
C LEU A 10 17.14 -3.68 7.27
N ASP A 11 17.46 -3.48 5.99
CA ASP A 11 18.44 -4.29 5.29
C ASP A 11 19.86 -3.98 5.81
N SER A 12 20.56 -5.00 6.26
CA SER A 12 21.88 -4.85 6.87
C SER A 12 22.95 -5.77 6.25
N ILE A 13 22.55 -6.80 5.50
CA ILE A 13 23.45 -7.88 5.07
C ILE A 13 24.09 -7.58 3.71
N GLY A 14 23.35 -6.98 2.80
CA GLY A 14 23.78 -6.76 1.41
C GLY A 14 24.55 -5.46 1.15
N ALA A 15 25.02 -4.74 2.19
CA ALA A 15 25.59 -3.39 2.05
C ALA A 15 24.62 -2.47 1.26
N PRO A 16 23.48 -2.12 1.82
CA PRO A 16 22.42 -1.40 1.12
C PRO A 16 22.87 -0.06 0.58
N ASN A 17 22.35 0.30 -0.58
CA ASN A 17 22.63 1.58 -1.23
C ASN A 17 21.37 2.46 -1.15
N PHE A 18 21.42 3.46 -0.29
CA PHE A 18 20.31 4.40 -0.05
C PHE A 18 20.38 5.68 -0.89
N ARG A 19 21.34 5.78 -1.80
CA ARG A 19 21.55 7.02 -2.60
C ARG A 19 20.29 7.47 -3.34
N LYS A 20 19.46 6.53 -3.82
CA LYS A 20 18.25 6.82 -4.59
C LYS A 20 16.97 6.84 -3.74
N GLY A 21 17.06 6.46 -2.48
CA GLY A 21 15.93 6.40 -1.56
C GLY A 21 16.00 5.20 -0.63
N CYS A 22 14.99 5.08 0.21
CA CYS A 22 14.89 4.04 1.23
C CYS A 22 13.43 3.57 1.36
N ASN A 23 13.22 2.27 1.51
CA ASN A 23 11.90 1.68 1.71
C ASN A 23 11.69 1.39 3.21
N TYR A 24 10.69 2.04 3.81
CA TYR A 24 10.29 1.87 5.21
C TYR A 24 9.07 0.97 5.38
N ALA A 25 8.43 0.54 4.29
CA ALA A 25 7.22 -0.26 4.35
C ALA A 25 7.47 -1.60 5.05
N ALA A 26 6.52 -2.01 5.88
CA ALA A 26 6.54 -3.30 6.56
C ALA A 26 5.18 -3.99 6.41
N ALA A 27 5.21 -5.29 6.12
CA ALA A 27 3.99 -6.08 5.95
C ALA A 27 3.09 -6.03 7.20
N GLY A 28 1.78 -5.93 6.99
CA GLY A 28 0.80 -5.90 8.09
C GLY A 28 0.78 -4.60 8.91
N SER A 29 1.46 -3.54 8.45
CA SER A 29 1.49 -2.24 9.14
C SER A 29 0.13 -1.56 9.15
N THR A 30 -0.12 -0.83 10.25
CA THR A 30 -1.29 0.04 10.46
C THR A 30 -0.88 1.50 10.53
N VAL A 31 -1.81 2.42 10.29
CA VAL A 31 -1.63 3.84 10.57
C VAL A 31 -1.59 4.06 12.07
N LEU A 32 -2.59 3.50 12.78
CA LEU A 32 -2.64 3.57 14.24
C LEU A 32 -1.46 2.83 14.89
N PRO A 33 -1.04 3.25 16.08
CA PRO A 33 0.00 2.56 16.82
C PRO A 33 -0.27 1.07 16.95
N ALA A 34 0.76 0.25 16.82
CA ALA A 34 0.65 -1.19 16.96
C ALA A 34 0.15 -1.58 18.36
N THR A 35 -0.72 -2.57 18.40
CA THR A 35 -1.28 -3.16 19.61
C THR A 35 -0.86 -4.62 19.70
N ALA A 36 -1.21 -5.32 20.79
CA ALA A 36 -0.95 -6.76 20.93
C ALA A 36 -1.63 -7.62 19.85
N THR A 37 -2.64 -7.08 19.16
CA THR A 37 -3.36 -7.76 18.07
C THR A 37 -2.88 -7.34 16.68
N SER A 38 -1.97 -6.38 16.57
CA SER A 38 -1.42 -5.95 15.28
C SER A 38 -0.48 -7.01 14.73
N VAL A 39 -0.54 -7.24 13.41
CA VAL A 39 0.34 -8.19 12.70
C VAL A 39 1.78 -7.68 12.69
N SER A 40 1.97 -6.37 12.57
CA SER A 40 3.29 -5.72 12.53
C SER A 40 3.47 -4.73 13.69
N PRO A 41 4.64 -4.71 14.35
CA PRO A 41 4.98 -3.66 15.30
C PRO A 41 5.38 -2.33 14.64
N PHE A 42 5.58 -2.32 13.32
CA PHE A 42 6.05 -1.16 12.55
C PHE A 42 4.87 -0.34 12.04
N SER A 43 4.13 0.32 12.94
CA SER A 43 3.07 1.27 12.56
C SER A 43 3.63 2.46 11.77
N PHE A 44 2.74 3.25 11.18
CA PHE A 44 3.13 4.46 10.43
C PHE A 44 4.02 5.39 11.26
N GLY A 45 3.66 5.65 12.53
CA GLY A 45 4.47 6.48 13.43
C GLY A 45 5.88 5.93 13.66
N VAL A 46 6.06 4.59 13.72
CA VAL A 46 7.36 3.94 13.80
C VAL A 46 8.16 4.14 12.51
N GLN A 47 7.54 3.98 11.34
CA GLN A 47 8.19 4.20 10.04
C GLN A 47 8.62 5.66 9.87
N VAL A 48 7.80 6.62 10.32
CA VAL A 48 8.19 8.05 10.38
C VAL A 48 9.43 8.24 11.27
N ASN A 49 9.47 7.62 12.46
CA ASN A 49 10.64 7.69 13.34
C ASN A 49 11.89 7.07 12.70
N GLN A 50 11.76 5.97 11.97
CA GLN A 50 12.86 5.36 11.20
C GLN A 50 13.39 6.34 10.15
N PHE A 51 12.52 7.04 9.44
CA PHE A 51 12.94 8.09 8.49
C PHE A 51 13.68 9.22 9.18
N LEU A 52 13.18 9.72 10.31
CA LEU A 52 13.83 10.80 11.06
C LEU A 52 15.22 10.40 11.54
N HIS A 53 15.37 9.18 12.04
CA HIS A 53 16.66 8.61 12.43
C HIS A 53 17.58 8.45 11.21
N PHE A 54 17.08 7.92 10.12
CA PHE A 54 17.83 7.77 8.87
C PHE A 54 18.38 9.11 8.38
N LYS A 55 17.53 10.15 8.31
CA LYS A 55 17.94 11.50 7.87
C LYS A 55 19.04 12.05 8.77
N ALA A 56 18.83 12.04 10.09
CA ALA A 56 19.81 12.55 11.04
C ALA A 56 21.16 11.83 10.89
N ARG A 57 21.13 10.50 10.77
CA ARG A 57 22.35 9.70 10.61
C ARG A 57 23.06 9.93 9.30
N VAL A 58 22.32 10.11 8.20
CA VAL A 58 22.90 10.45 6.89
C VAL A 58 23.64 11.78 6.96
N LEU A 59 23.04 12.81 7.53
CA LEU A 59 23.65 14.15 7.65
C LEU A 59 24.94 14.06 8.51
N GLU A 60 24.86 13.45 9.67
CA GLU A 60 26.04 13.23 10.54
C GLU A 60 27.19 12.51 9.81
N LEU A 61 26.88 11.42 9.10
CA LEU A 61 27.89 10.65 8.37
C LEU A 61 28.53 11.44 7.22
N ARG A 62 27.76 12.31 6.58
CA ARG A 62 28.29 13.14 5.47
C ARG A 62 29.14 14.30 5.95
N GLU A 63 28.87 14.85 7.13
CA GLU A 63 29.70 15.90 7.77
C GLU A 63 31.01 15.34 8.35
N GLY A 64 31.04 14.05 8.68
CA GLY A 64 32.18 13.38 9.31
C GLY A 64 33.40 13.20 8.40
N LYS A 65 34.54 12.86 9.00
CA LYS A 65 35.77 12.53 8.26
C LYS A 65 35.53 11.39 7.29
N GLY A 66 35.67 11.64 5.99
CA GLY A 66 35.43 10.65 4.94
C GLY A 66 34.03 10.65 4.35
N GLY A 67 33.18 11.63 4.70
CA GLY A 67 31.80 11.76 4.21
C GLY A 67 31.69 11.69 2.68
N LYS A 68 32.63 12.29 1.95
CA LYS A 68 32.67 12.20 0.46
C LYS A 68 32.75 10.76 -0.08
N LYS A 69 33.32 9.81 0.67
CA LYS A 69 33.36 8.39 0.27
C LYS A 69 31.99 7.73 0.34
N LEU A 70 31.07 8.31 1.11
CA LEU A 70 29.70 7.82 1.30
C LEU A 70 28.71 8.35 0.27
N ASP A 71 29.09 9.35 -0.56
CA ASP A 71 28.23 9.94 -1.58
C ASP A 71 27.69 8.93 -2.59
N LYS A 72 28.36 7.81 -2.78
CA LYS A 72 27.90 6.73 -3.65
C LYS A 72 26.84 5.83 -3.00
N TYR A 73 26.64 5.91 -1.68
CA TYR A 73 25.73 5.05 -0.92
C TYR A 73 24.59 5.82 -0.25
N LEU A 74 24.80 7.09 0.10
CA LEU A 74 23.88 7.90 0.86
C LEU A 74 23.30 9.03 0.03
N PRO A 75 22.02 9.43 0.26
CA PRO A 75 21.42 10.56 -0.42
C PRO A 75 22.13 11.87 -0.06
N ALA A 76 22.18 12.82 -0.98
CA ALA A 76 22.57 14.20 -0.68
C ALA A 76 21.49 14.88 0.17
N GLU A 77 21.87 15.94 0.90
CA GLU A 77 20.97 16.63 1.82
C GLU A 77 19.71 17.17 1.10
N ASP A 78 19.90 17.76 -0.09
CA ASP A 78 18.80 18.29 -0.90
C ASP A 78 17.82 17.23 -1.41
N TYR A 79 18.19 15.93 -1.38
CA TYR A 79 17.29 14.83 -1.75
C TYR A 79 16.15 14.67 -0.76
N PHE A 80 16.34 15.05 0.52
CA PHE A 80 15.26 15.00 1.51
C PHE A 80 14.14 16.02 1.20
N GLN A 81 14.47 17.12 0.54
CA GLN A 81 13.48 18.10 0.08
C GLN A 81 12.92 17.72 -1.31
N LYS A 82 13.78 17.30 -2.23
CA LYS A 82 13.41 17.01 -3.62
C LYS A 82 12.80 15.62 -3.82
N GLY A 83 13.02 14.70 -2.89
CA GLY A 83 12.58 13.32 -2.97
C GLY A 83 11.05 13.20 -2.99
N LEU A 84 10.57 12.10 -3.57
CA LEU A 84 9.16 11.71 -3.56
C LEU A 84 8.87 10.84 -2.34
N TYR A 85 7.90 11.21 -1.54
CA TYR A 85 7.40 10.49 -0.38
C TYR A 85 6.09 9.80 -0.74
N MET A 86 6.12 8.46 -0.82
CA MET A 86 4.96 7.66 -1.23
C MET A 86 4.36 6.94 -0.03
N PHE A 87 3.01 6.95 0.07
CA PHE A 87 2.25 6.30 1.12
C PHE A 87 1.16 5.42 0.53
N ASP A 88 1.10 4.19 0.99
CA ASP A 88 0.04 3.23 0.74
C ASP A 88 -0.20 2.47 2.05
N ILE A 89 -1.11 2.99 2.88
CA ILE A 89 -1.35 2.50 4.24
C ILE A 89 -2.80 2.82 4.68
N GLY A 90 -3.31 2.09 5.68
CA GLY A 90 -4.67 2.25 6.23
C GLY A 90 -5.57 1.07 5.92
N GLN A 91 -5.24 0.25 4.93
CA GLN A 91 -6.00 -0.94 4.59
C GLN A 91 -6.05 -1.96 5.73
N ASN A 92 -4.95 -2.11 6.49
CA ASN A 92 -4.89 -3.03 7.62
C ASN A 92 -5.69 -2.51 8.84
N ASP A 93 -5.77 -1.19 9.03
CA ASP A 93 -6.62 -0.59 10.06
C ASP A 93 -8.09 -0.91 9.80
N LEU A 94 -8.53 -0.80 8.53
CA LEU A 94 -9.92 -1.06 8.15
C LEU A 94 -10.22 -2.56 8.12
N ALA A 95 -9.45 -3.34 7.35
CA ALA A 95 -9.75 -4.77 7.14
C ALA A 95 -9.63 -5.58 8.45
N GLY A 96 -8.63 -5.29 9.28
CA GLY A 96 -8.47 -5.92 10.58
C GLY A 96 -9.60 -5.62 11.56
N ALA A 97 -10.20 -4.44 11.46
CA ALA A 97 -11.29 -4.04 12.36
C ALA A 97 -12.57 -4.87 12.15
N PHE A 98 -12.84 -5.39 10.96
CA PHE A 98 -14.02 -6.22 10.69
C PHE A 98 -14.07 -7.54 11.47
N TYR A 99 -12.94 -7.98 12.03
CA TYR A 99 -12.90 -9.19 12.87
C TYR A 99 -13.48 -8.96 14.27
N SER A 100 -13.63 -7.70 14.71
CA SER A 100 -14.06 -7.38 16.09
C SER A 100 -15.04 -6.21 16.21
N LYS A 101 -15.32 -5.50 15.13
CA LYS A 101 -16.14 -4.27 15.14
C LYS A 101 -17.27 -4.36 14.12
N THR A 102 -18.36 -3.66 14.39
CA THR A 102 -19.43 -3.43 13.41
C THR A 102 -18.99 -2.41 12.36
N LEU A 103 -19.68 -2.37 11.23
CA LEU A 103 -19.43 -1.36 10.19
C LEU A 103 -19.49 0.07 10.76
N ASP A 104 -20.53 0.40 11.53
CA ASP A 104 -20.67 1.74 12.12
C ASP A 104 -19.50 2.13 13.02
N GLN A 105 -19.01 1.17 13.82
CA GLN A 105 -17.81 1.39 14.66
C GLN A 105 -16.55 1.62 13.82
N ILE A 106 -16.42 0.91 12.70
CA ILE A 106 -15.30 1.09 11.76
C ILE A 106 -15.39 2.48 11.12
N LEU A 107 -16.56 2.85 10.59
CA LEU A 107 -16.76 4.17 9.98
C LEU A 107 -16.49 5.30 10.98
N ALA A 108 -16.92 5.17 12.23
CA ALA A 108 -16.66 6.12 13.29
C ALA A 108 -15.17 6.24 13.68
N SER A 109 -14.34 5.22 13.41
CA SER A 109 -12.91 5.22 13.72
C SER A 109 -12.04 5.90 12.64
N ILE A 110 -12.55 6.11 11.44
CA ILE A 110 -11.80 6.68 10.31
C ILE A 110 -11.15 8.03 10.64
N PRO A 111 -11.84 9.00 11.28
CA PRO A 111 -11.21 10.28 11.65
C PRO A 111 -9.98 10.14 12.54
N THR A 112 -9.99 9.18 13.48
CA THR A 112 -8.83 8.90 14.35
C THR A 112 -7.64 8.35 13.55
N ILE A 113 -7.90 7.45 12.59
CA ILE A 113 -6.86 6.90 11.71
C ILE A 113 -6.24 8.04 10.89
N LEU A 114 -7.07 8.90 10.32
CA LEU A 114 -6.61 10.00 9.47
C LEU A 114 -5.89 11.11 10.26
N ALA A 115 -6.26 11.35 11.51
CA ALA A 115 -5.55 12.29 12.39
C ALA A 115 -4.12 11.81 12.70
N GLU A 116 -3.93 10.52 12.95
CA GLU A 116 -2.59 9.94 13.12
C GLU A 116 -1.77 10.01 11.83
N PHE A 117 -2.40 9.74 10.68
CA PHE A 117 -1.75 9.88 9.38
C PHE A 117 -1.33 11.34 9.12
N GLU A 118 -2.22 12.31 9.37
CA GLU A 118 -1.93 13.75 9.25
C GLU A 118 -0.72 14.14 10.10
N SER A 119 -0.70 13.70 11.37
CA SER A 119 0.41 13.97 12.30
C SER A 119 1.76 13.47 11.74
N GLY A 120 1.79 12.26 11.19
CA GLY A 120 3.02 11.72 10.59
C GLY A 120 3.46 12.48 9.33
N VAL A 121 2.53 12.87 8.46
CA VAL A 121 2.83 13.67 7.26
C VAL A 121 3.36 15.06 7.66
N GLN A 122 2.75 15.70 8.67
CA GLN A 122 3.24 16.97 9.21
C GLN A 122 4.69 16.88 9.69
N ARG A 123 5.02 15.84 10.45
CA ARG A 123 6.39 15.61 10.94
C ARG A 123 7.40 15.47 9.81
N LEU A 124 7.02 14.81 8.71
CA LEU A 124 7.88 14.70 7.53
C LEU A 124 8.05 16.05 6.83
N TYR A 125 6.97 16.82 6.69
CA TYR A 125 7.01 18.16 6.13
C TYR A 125 7.91 19.10 6.95
N ASP A 126 7.82 19.07 8.28
CA ASP A 126 8.67 19.85 9.19
C ASP A 126 10.15 19.45 9.06
N GLN A 127 10.42 18.25 8.62
CA GLN A 127 11.76 17.75 8.30
C GLN A 127 12.20 18.02 6.85
N GLY A 128 11.45 18.81 6.12
CA GLY A 128 11.82 19.27 4.78
C GLY A 128 11.26 18.46 3.62
N ALA A 129 10.46 17.43 3.85
CA ALA A 129 9.76 16.73 2.78
C ALA A 129 8.79 17.68 2.06
N ARG A 130 8.75 17.64 0.72
CA ARG A 130 7.93 18.57 -0.08
C ARG A 130 7.07 17.89 -1.15
N ASN A 131 7.34 16.66 -1.54
CA ASN A 131 6.61 16.02 -2.62
C ASN A 131 6.00 14.72 -2.09
N PHE A 132 4.67 14.66 -2.01
CA PHE A 132 3.93 13.57 -1.39
C PHE A 132 2.97 12.93 -2.38
N TRP A 133 3.05 11.59 -2.55
CA TRP A 133 2.05 10.76 -3.18
C TRP A 133 1.32 9.95 -2.12
N ILE A 134 0.03 10.21 -1.99
CA ILE A 134 -0.82 9.57 -0.99
C ILE A 134 -1.83 8.70 -1.73
N HIS A 135 -1.59 7.41 -1.70
CA HIS A 135 -2.49 6.42 -2.27
C HIS A 135 -3.68 6.20 -1.35
N ASN A 136 -4.88 6.14 -1.93
CA ASN A 136 -6.04 5.66 -1.20
C ASN A 136 -6.04 4.13 -1.11
N THR A 137 -6.97 3.54 -0.34
CA THR A 137 -7.09 2.08 -0.27
C THR A 137 -7.95 1.53 -1.40
N GLY A 138 -7.60 0.35 -1.89
CA GLY A 138 -8.35 -0.38 -2.91
C GLY A 138 -9.67 -0.97 -2.40
N PRO A 139 -10.41 -1.71 -3.25
CA PRO A 139 -11.68 -2.34 -2.91
C PRO A 139 -11.46 -3.54 -2.00
N LEU A 140 -11.43 -3.32 -0.67
CA LEU A 140 -11.14 -4.31 0.36
C LEU A 140 -12.13 -5.49 0.33
N GLY A 141 -13.38 -5.24 -0.08
CA GLY A 141 -14.40 -6.27 -0.20
C GLY A 141 -14.12 -7.31 -1.29
N CYS A 142 -13.25 -6.98 -2.26
CA CYS A 142 -12.90 -7.86 -3.38
C CYS A 142 -11.70 -8.78 -3.08
N LEU A 143 -11.10 -8.68 -1.90
CA LEU A 143 -10.05 -9.60 -1.47
C LEU A 143 -10.66 -10.98 -1.17
N ALA A 144 -10.11 -12.04 -1.74
CA ALA A 144 -10.65 -13.39 -1.57
C ALA A 144 -10.73 -13.81 -0.09
N GLN A 145 -9.80 -13.37 0.75
CA GLN A 145 -9.85 -13.55 2.19
C GLN A 145 -11.15 -12.97 2.80
N ASN A 146 -11.53 -11.76 2.40
CA ASN A 146 -12.72 -11.10 2.91
C ASN A 146 -14.00 -11.73 2.35
N VAL A 147 -14.01 -12.10 1.07
CA VAL A 147 -15.13 -12.84 0.47
C VAL A 147 -15.33 -14.18 1.15
N ALA A 148 -14.27 -14.95 1.38
CA ALA A 148 -14.35 -16.24 2.06
C ALA A 148 -14.89 -16.13 3.50
N LYS A 149 -14.53 -15.08 4.22
CA LYS A 149 -14.90 -14.91 5.63
C LYS A 149 -16.26 -14.23 5.82
N PHE A 150 -16.57 -13.21 5.04
CA PHE A 150 -17.71 -12.31 5.27
C PHE A 150 -18.75 -12.36 4.15
N GLY A 151 -18.43 -13.00 3.02
CA GLY A 151 -19.28 -13.10 1.83
C GLY A 151 -20.08 -14.40 1.72
N THR A 152 -20.24 -15.18 2.81
CA THR A 152 -21.01 -16.44 2.82
C THR A 152 -22.50 -16.23 2.58
N ASP A 153 -23.02 -15.04 2.83
CA ASP A 153 -24.38 -14.61 2.53
C ASP A 153 -24.35 -13.78 1.23
N PRO A 154 -24.97 -14.26 0.13
CA PRO A 154 -24.96 -13.54 -1.16
C PRO A 154 -25.56 -12.14 -1.10
N SER A 155 -26.47 -11.86 -0.15
CA SER A 155 -27.06 -10.53 0.02
C SER A 155 -26.07 -9.47 0.50
N LYS A 156 -24.90 -9.88 1.00
CA LYS A 156 -23.80 -9.01 1.44
C LYS A 156 -22.80 -8.70 0.34
N LEU A 157 -22.94 -9.33 -0.82
CA LEU A 157 -22.06 -9.13 -1.96
C LEU A 157 -22.63 -8.08 -2.90
N ASP A 158 -21.73 -7.37 -3.56
CA ASP A 158 -22.08 -6.48 -4.69
C ASP A 158 -22.14 -7.28 -6.01
N GLU A 159 -22.41 -6.58 -7.10
CA GLU A 159 -22.53 -7.14 -8.46
C GLU A 159 -21.25 -7.83 -8.97
N PHE A 160 -20.10 -7.54 -8.37
CA PHE A 160 -18.80 -8.15 -8.69
C PHE A 160 -18.43 -9.31 -7.75
N GLY A 161 -19.32 -9.66 -6.81
CA GLY A 161 -19.05 -10.68 -5.79
C GLY A 161 -18.15 -10.22 -4.64
N CYS A 162 -18.00 -8.92 -4.46
CA CYS A 162 -17.20 -8.33 -3.39
C CYS A 162 -18.08 -8.01 -2.16
N VAL A 163 -17.52 -8.09 -0.96
CA VAL A 163 -18.23 -7.78 0.29
C VAL A 163 -18.54 -6.29 0.38
N SER A 164 -19.83 -5.92 0.27
CA SER A 164 -20.30 -4.53 0.16
C SER A 164 -19.89 -3.65 1.33
N SER A 165 -19.96 -4.16 2.57
CA SER A 165 -19.60 -3.40 3.78
C SER A 165 -18.12 -3.01 3.81
N HIS A 166 -17.22 -3.88 3.34
CA HIS A 166 -15.79 -3.59 3.27
C HIS A 166 -15.48 -2.50 2.22
N ASN A 167 -16.17 -2.57 1.07
CA ASN A 167 -16.06 -1.54 0.05
C ASN A 167 -16.66 -0.21 0.50
N GLN A 168 -17.72 -0.22 1.32
CA GLN A 168 -18.29 0.99 1.92
C GLN A 168 -17.29 1.67 2.86
N ALA A 169 -16.63 0.90 3.75
CA ALA A 169 -15.61 1.45 4.63
C ALA A 169 -14.42 2.03 3.86
N ALA A 170 -13.94 1.31 2.83
CA ALA A 170 -12.87 1.79 1.97
C ALA A 170 -13.25 3.11 1.25
N LYS A 171 -14.46 3.19 0.70
CA LYS A 171 -14.95 4.42 0.03
C LYS A 171 -15.02 5.61 0.98
N LEU A 172 -15.53 5.43 2.21
CA LEU A 172 -15.61 6.53 3.18
C LEU A 172 -14.22 6.97 3.64
N PHE A 173 -13.31 6.01 3.92
CA PHE A 173 -11.92 6.33 4.21
C PHE A 173 -11.28 7.14 3.09
N ASN A 174 -11.44 6.71 1.84
CA ASN A 174 -10.88 7.37 0.66
C ASN A 174 -11.43 8.79 0.47
N LEU A 175 -12.74 8.99 0.70
CA LEU A 175 -13.37 10.31 0.65
C LEU A 175 -12.76 11.27 1.68
N GLN A 176 -12.60 10.81 2.91
CA GLN A 176 -12.02 11.62 3.99
C GLN A 176 -10.53 11.84 3.80
N LEU A 177 -9.78 10.83 3.30
CA LEU A 177 -8.37 10.97 2.95
C LEU A 177 -8.17 12.00 1.84
N HIS A 178 -9.02 12.00 0.81
CA HIS A 178 -8.98 13.00 -0.25
C HIS A 178 -9.21 14.42 0.30
N ALA A 179 -10.20 14.59 1.18
CA ALA A 179 -10.44 15.87 1.84
C ALA A 179 -9.23 16.31 2.68
N LEU A 180 -8.57 15.37 3.39
CA LEU A 180 -7.33 15.62 4.13
C LEU A 180 -6.21 16.07 3.18
N CYS A 181 -6.02 15.40 2.04
CA CYS A 181 -5.01 15.81 1.05
C CYS A 181 -5.22 17.24 0.56
N LYS A 182 -6.47 17.65 0.30
CA LYS A 182 -6.80 19.03 -0.06
C LYS A 182 -6.52 20.03 1.06
N LYS A 183 -6.82 19.68 2.31
CA LYS A 183 -6.47 20.48 3.48
C LYS A 183 -4.96 20.69 3.57
N LEU A 184 -4.17 19.60 3.48
CA LEU A 184 -2.72 19.65 3.54
C LEU A 184 -2.12 20.47 2.38
N GLN A 185 -2.66 20.34 1.16
CA GLN A 185 -2.22 21.15 0.01
C GLN A 185 -2.45 22.64 0.25
N GLY A 186 -3.54 23.01 0.94
CA GLY A 186 -3.80 24.41 1.32
C GLY A 186 -2.87 24.93 2.44
N GLN A 187 -2.42 24.05 3.31
CA GLN A 187 -1.54 24.39 4.43
C GLN A 187 -0.06 24.44 4.02
N TYR A 188 0.38 23.52 3.16
CA TYR A 188 1.78 23.38 2.73
C TYR A 188 2.03 24.16 1.44
N THR A 189 2.21 25.48 1.56
CA THR A 189 2.29 26.40 0.42
C THR A 189 3.50 26.14 -0.51
N ASP A 190 4.56 25.53 0.01
CA ASP A 190 5.77 25.13 -0.73
C ASP A 190 5.86 23.61 -0.94
N GLY A 191 4.79 22.88 -0.59
CA GLY A 191 4.66 21.42 -0.74
C GLY A 191 3.73 21.01 -1.88
N ASN A 192 3.95 19.83 -2.41
CA ASN A 192 3.11 19.19 -3.43
C ASN A 192 2.47 17.95 -2.83
N ILE A 193 1.17 17.99 -2.60
CA ILE A 193 0.38 16.85 -2.14
C ILE A 193 -0.43 16.34 -3.32
N THR A 194 -0.24 15.08 -3.69
CA THR A 194 -1.01 14.43 -4.76
C THR A 194 -1.71 13.19 -4.20
N TYR A 195 -3.02 13.20 -4.26
CA TYR A 195 -3.86 12.03 -3.97
C TYR A 195 -3.88 11.11 -5.19
N ILE A 196 -3.74 9.80 -4.99
CA ILE A 196 -3.78 8.78 -6.04
C ILE A 196 -4.96 7.84 -5.79
N ASP A 197 -5.88 7.76 -6.75
CA ASP A 197 -7.09 6.95 -6.64
C ASP A 197 -6.86 5.49 -7.07
N ILE A 198 -6.24 4.74 -6.17
CA ILE A 198 -6.00 3.28 -6.33
C ILE A 198 -7.32 2.51 -6.32
N TYR A 199 -8.33 3.00 -5.59
CA TYR A 199 -9.64 2.37 -5.54
C TYR A 199 -10.27 2.26 -6.92
N SER A 200 -10.32 3.37 -7.66
CA SER A 200 -10.90 3.39 -9.01
C SER A 200 -10.09 2.54 -9.99
N ILE A 201 -8.75 2.56 -9.91
CA ILE A 201 -7.89 1.73 -10.76
C ILE A 201 -8.19 0.24 -10.54
N LYS A 202 -8.19 -0.21 -9.27
CA LYS A 202 -8.40 -1.62 -8.92
C LYS A 202 -9.83 -2.07 -9.16
N SER A 203 -10.82 -1.21 -8.91
CA SER A 203 -12.23 -1.51 -9.21
C SER A 203 -12.45 -1.66 -10.72
N ASN A 204 -11.84 -0.79 -11.53
CA ASN A 204 -11.89 -0.91 -13.00
C ASN A 204 -11.21 -2.20 -13.49
N LEU A 205 -10.08 -2.59 -12.88
CA LEU A 205 -9.40 -3.84 -13.18
C LEU A 205 -10.33 -5.05 -12.93
N ILE A 206 -10.99 -5.09 -11.77
CA ILE A 206 -11.90 -6.18 -11.40
C ILE A 206 -13.14 -6.18 -12.30
N ALA A 207 -13.76 -5.03 -12.55
CA ALA A 207 -14.96 -4.93 -13.38
C ALA A 207 -14.73 -5.29 -14.86
N ASN A 208 -13.52 -5.04 -15.36
CA ASN A 208 -13.17 -5.24 -16.77
C ASN A 208 -12.07 -6.31 -16.98
N TYR A 209 -11.92 -7.21 -16.03
CA TYR A 209 -10.82 -8.18 -15.98
C TYR A 209 -10.58 -8.92 -17.30
N SER A 210 -11.62 -9.42 -17.96
CA SER A 210 -11.49 -10.19 -19.19
C SER A 210 -10.99 -9.35 -20.37
N ARG A 211 -11.40 -8.08 -20.46
CA ARG A 211 -10.92 -7.13 -21.47
C ARG A 211 -9.45 -6.75 -21.26
N LEU A 212 -8.99 -6.87 -20.02
CA LEU A 212 -7.63 -6.52 -19.60
C LEU A 212 -6.69 -7.74 -19.60
N GLY A 213 -7.17 -8.91 -20.09
CA GLY A 213 -6.37 -10.11 -20.26
C GLY A 213 -6.36 -11.06 -19.06
N PHE A 214 -7.17 -10.79 -18.03
CA PHE A 214 -7.29 -11.66 -16.86
C PHE A 214 -8.49 -12.60 -17.01
N GLN A 215 -8.39 -13.78 -16.40
CA GLN A 215 -9.47 -14.77 -16.37
C GLN A 215 -10.14 -14.86 -15.00
N GLN A 216 -9.40 -14.56 -13.93
CA GLN A 216 -9.86 -14.74 -12.56
C GLN A 216 -9.76 -13.42 -11.76
N PRO A 217 -10.91 -12.72 -11.53
CA PRO A 217 -10.89 -11.42 -10.83
C PRO A 217 -10.74 -11.55 -9.31
N ILE A 218 -11.27 -12.61 -8.68
CA ILE A 218 -11.28 -12.79 -7.22
C ILE A 218 -10.55 -14.06 -6.80
N MET A 219 -10.70 -15.16 -7.55
CA MET A 219 -10.03 -16.44 -7.24
C MET A 219 -8.52 -16.22 -7.13
N VAL A 220 -7.89 -16.86 -6.12
CA VAL A 220 -6.45 -16.68 -5.89
C VAL A 220 -5.62 -17.67 -6.71
N CYS A 221 -4.46 -17.20 -7.18
CA CYS A 221 -3.49 -18.03 -7.89
C CYS A 221 -2.76 -18.98 -6.93
N CYS A 222 -2.35 -18.50 -5.75
CA CYS A 222 -1.64 -19.31 -4.76
C CYS A 222 -2.52 -19.58 -3.54
N GLY A 223 -3.11 -20.77 -3.49
CA GLY A 223 -4.04 -21.12 -2.42
C GLY A 223 -4.38 -22.60 -2.37
N TYR A 224 -5.49 -22.89 -1.69
CA TYR A 224 -6.01 -24.24 -1.52
C TYR A 224 -7.54 -24.22 -1.44
N GLY A 225 -8.19 -25.26 -1.98
CA GLY A 225 -9.64 -25.45 -1.91
C GLY A 225 -10.34 -25.44 -3.27
N GLY A 226 -9.68 -24.97 -4.34
CA GLY A 226 -10.26 -24.90 -5.69
C GLY A 226 -11.35 -23.84 -5.83
N PRO A 227 -12.05 -23.82 -7.00
CA PRO A 227 -13.12 -22.87 -7.26
C PRO A 227 -14.21 -22.86 -6.18
N PRO A 228 -14.87 -21.68 -5.91
CA PRO A 228 -14.73 -20.43 -6.67
C PRO A 228 -13.57 -19.52 -6.21
N LEU A 229 -12.97 -19.73 -5.04
CA LEU A 229 -11.99 -18.80 -4.48
C LEU A 229 -10.56 -19.35 -4.46
N ASN A 230 -10.40 -20.67 -4.43
CA ASN A 230 -9.13 -21.36 -4.17
C ASN A 230 -8.44 -20.85 -2.88
N TYR A 231 -9.24 -20.51 -1.86
CA TYR A 231 -8.78 -19.91 -0.62
C TYR A 231 -9.33 -20.64 0.61
N ASP A 232 -8.44 -21.04 1.51
CA ASP A 232 -8.75 -21.59 2.82
C ASP A 232 -7.89 -20.88 3.88
N SER A 233 -8.55 -20.20 4.84
CA SER A 233 -7.85 -19.40 5.87
C SER A 233 -6.97 -20.22 6.82
N ARG A 234 -7.10 -21.53 6.81
CA ARG A 234 -6.30 -22.45 7.65
C ARG A 234 -4.90 -22.72 7.09
N ILE A 235 -4.68 -22.39 5.80
CA ILE A 235 -3.41 -22.63 5.11
C ILE A 235 -3.09 -21.47 4.18
N VAL A 236 -1.92 -20.85 4.33
CA VAL A 236 -1.49 -19.73 3.47
C VAL A 236 -0.61 -20.23 2.33
N CYS A 237 -0.53 -19.43 1.27
CA CYS A 237 0.31 -19.67 0.08
C CYS A 237 1.70 -20.18 0.46
N GLY A 238 2.15 -21.26 -0.16
CA GLY A 238 3.46 -21.89 0.04
C GLY A 238 3.54 -22.85 1.25
N GLN A 239 2.51 -22.92 2.09
CA GLN A 239 2.51 -23.85 3.22
C GLN A 239 2.07 -25.26 2.81
N THR A 240 2.63 -26.25 3.53
CA THR A 240 2.14 -27.63 3.57
C THR A 240 1.65 -27.92 5.00
N LYS A 241 0.43 -28.43 5.13
CA LYS A 241 -0.23 -28.61 6.42
C LYS A 241 -1.20 -29.80 6.42
N MET A 242 -1.37 -30.44 7.57
CA MET A 242 -2.44 -31.42 7.75
C MET A 242 -3.78 -30.69 7.92
N LEU A 243 -4.72 -30.93 7.01
CA LEU A 243 -6.10 -30.46 7.10
C LEU A 243 -7.05 -31.68 7.02
N ASN A 244 -7.88 -31.85 8.04
CA ASN A 244 -8.86 -32.94 8.11
C ASN A 244 -8.24 -34.35 7.86
N GLY A 245 -7.04 -34.58 8.38
CA GLY A 245 -6.35 -35.86 8.21
C GLY A 245 -5.61 -36.06 6.89
N THR A 246 -5.60 -35.07 6.00
CA THR A 246 -4.90 -35.10 4.72
C THR A 246 -3.78 -34.05 4.69
N LEU A 247 -2.61 -34.45 4.22
CA LEU A 247 -1.50 -33.51 3.98
C LEU A 247 -1.76 -32.75 2.68
N VAL A 248 -1.91 -31.43 2.77
CA VAL A 248 -2.21 -30.55 1.63
C VAL A 248 -1.17 -29.44 1.52
N THR A 249 -0.98 -28.94 0.31
CA THR A 249 -0.08 -27.82 0.03
C THR A 249 -0.87 -26.74 -0.70
N ALA A 250 -0.85 -25.50 -0.17
CA ALA A 250 -1.30 -24.33 -0.90
C ALA A 250 -0.19 -23.89 -1.85
N LYS A 251 -0.40 -24.04 -3.15
CA LYS A 251 0.60 -23.78 -4.19
C LYS A 251 0.12 -22.78 -5.21
N GLY A 252 1.07 -22.19 -5.94
CA GLY A 252 0.79 -21.30 -7.05
C GLY A 252 0.12 -22.01 -8.22
N CYS A 253 -0.65 -21.26 -8.98
CA CYS A 253 -1.20 -21.66 -10.27
C CYS A 253 -0.08 -21.75 -11.33
N ASP A 254 -0.40 -22.34 -12.48
CA ASP A 254 0.58 -22.52 -13.56
C ASP A 254 0.93 -21.19 -14.27
N ASP A 255 -0.06 -20.30 -14.43
CA ASP A 255 0.13 -18.97 -15.02
C ASP A 255 -0.51 -17.88 -14.15
N SER A 256 0.31 -17.15 -13.40
CA SER A 256 -0.13 -16.07 -12.53
C SER A 256 -0.60 -14.83 -13.29
N SER A 257 -0.31 -14.70 -14.57
CA SER A 257 -0.73 -13.56 -15.39
C SER A 257 -2.24 -13.55 -15.68
N GLU A 258 -2.90 -14.70 -15.54
CA GLU A 258 -4.35 -14.83 -15.69
C GLU A 258 -5.15 -14.41 -14.46
N TYR A 259 -4.49 -14.17 -13.32
CA TYR A 259 -5.11 -13.90 -12.02
C TYR A 259 -4.82 -12.47 -11.57
N ILE A 260 -5.85 -11.80 -11.02
CA ILE A 260 -5.66 -10.52 -10.34
C ILE A 260 -5.10 -10.74 -8.93
N ASN A 261 -5.62 -11.75 -8.22
CA ASN A 261 -5.34 -12.00 -6.81
C ASN A 261 -4.28 -13.12 -6.66
N TRP A 262 -3.23 -12.86 -5.87
CA TRP A 262 -2.17 -13.82 -5.63
C TRP A 262 -2.52 -14.84 -4.55
N ASP A 263 -2.75 -14.38 -3.31
CA ASP A 263 -2.84 -15.22 -2.11
C ASP A 263 -4.10 -14.97 -1.26
N GLY A 264 -5.01 -14.15 -1.75
CA GLY A 264 -6.21 -13.74 -1.02
C GLY A 264 -6.16 -12.33 -0.43
N ILE A 265 -4.98 -11.71 -0.42
CA ILE A 265 -4.71 -10.35 0.09
C ILE A 265 -3.96 -9.51 -0.95
N HIS A 266 -2.91 -10.07 -1.54
CA HIS A 266 -2.00 -9.37 -2.44
C HIS A 266 -2.37 -9.60 -3.91
N TYR A 267 -2.02 -8.65 -4.76
CA TYR A 267 -2.21 -8.73 -6.20
C TYR A 267 -1.04 -9.47 -6.86
N THR A 268 -1.28 -10.11 -8.01
CA THR A 268 -0.23 -10.71 -8.84
C THR A 268 0.69 -9.63 -9.42
N GLU A 269 1.85 -10.04 -9.94
CA GLU A 269 2.76 -9.13 -10.64
C GLU A 269 2.07 -8.46 -11.83
N ALA A 270 1.34 -9.22 -12.66
CA ALA A 270 0.61 -8.69 -13.81
C ALA A 270 -0.43 -7.64 -13.41
N ALA A 271 -1.20 -7.89 -12.35
CA ALA A 271 -2.17 -6.94 -11.83
C ALA A 271 -1.48 -5.68 -11.26
N ASN A 272 -0.38 -5.82 -10.54
CA ASN A 272 0.41 -4.69 -10.05
C ASN A 272 1.06 -3.88 -11.18
N GLN A 273 1.49 -4.53 -12.26
CA GLN A 273 1.99 -3.86 -13.45
C GLN A 273 0.89 -3.02 -14.11
N TYR A 274 -0.32 -3.55 -14.23
CA TYR A 274 -1.48 -2.77 -14.71
C TYR A 274 -1.73 -1.56 -13.80
N VAL A 275 -1.84 -1.76 -12.47
CA VAL A 275 -2.09 -0.69 -11.51
C VAL A 275 -1.02 0.41 -11.64
N SER A 276 0.25 0.05 -11.65
CA SER A 276 1.36 1.01 -11.77
C SER A 276 1.32 1.77 -13.10
N SER A 277 0.98 1.09 -14.20
CA SER A 277 0.82 1.74 -15.51
C SER A 277 -0.29 2.80 -15.48
N GLN A 278 -1.42 2.51 -14.82
CA GLN A 278 -2.53 3.44 -14.69
C GLN A 278 -2.18 4.64 -13.78
N ILE A 279 -1.48 4.44 -12.68
CA ILE A 279 -0.94 5.53 -11.85
C ILE A 279 -0.11 6.49 -12.70
N LEU A 280 0.79 5.95 -13.51
CA LEU A 280 1.73 6.73 -14.33
C LEU A 280 1.05 7.48 -15.49
N THR A 281 -0.20 7.17 -15.84
CA THR A 281 -0.98 8.01 -16.78
C THR A 281 -1.31 9.39 -16.22
N GLY A 282 -1.27 9.56 -14.89
CA GLY A 282 -1.72 10.78 -14.19
C GLY A 282 -3.24 10.98 -14.13
N LYS A 283 -4.03 10.14 -14.79
CA LYS A 283 -5.51 10.27 -14.84
C LYS A 283 -6.19 10.04 -13.49
N TYR A 284 -5.54 9.33 -12.60
CA TYR A 284 -6.05 8.97 -11.28
C TYR A 284 -5.39 9.77 -10.16
N SER A 285 -4.77 10.90 -10.48
CA SER A 285 -4.11 11.80 -9.53
C SER A 285 -4.86 13.13 -9.38
N ASP A 286 -4.94 13.64 -8.16
CA ASP A 286 -5.55 14.94 -7.84
C ASP A 286 -4.67 15.72 -6.82
N PRO A 287 -4.12 16.89 -7.19
CA PRO A 287 -4.07 17.41 -8.57
C PRO A 287 -3.23 16.51 -9.48
N PRO A 288 -3.36 16.63 -10.81
CA PRO A 288 -2.50 15.89 -11.74
C PRO A 288 -1.03 16.09 -11.40
N PHE A 289 -0.28 15.00 -11.20
CA PHE A 289 1.12 15.10 -10.78
C PHE A 289 2.00 15.73 -11.86
N SER A 290 1.60 15.69 -13.14
CA SER A 290 2.25 16.39 -14.24
C SER A 290 2.42 17.88 -13.98
N ASP A 291 1.46 18.49 -13.30
CA ASP A 291 1.42 19.92 -13.04
C ASP A 291 2.28 20.33 -11.84
N LYS A 292 2.36 19.46 -10.85
CA LYS A 292 3.02 19.74 -9.57
C LYS A 292 4.40 19.09 -9.45
N MET A 293 4.62 17.98 -10.14
CA MET A 293 5.85 17.18 -10.06
C MET A 293 6.39 16.85 -11.47
N PRO A 294 6.65 17.85 -12.33
CA PRO A 294 7.08 17.61 -13.72
C PRO A 294 8.40 16.85 -13.85
N PHE A 295 9.19 16.76 -12.77
CA PHE A 295 10.40 15.95 -12.73
C PHE A 295 10.11 14.45 -12.89
N LEU A 296 8.92 13.98 -12.49
CA LEU A 296 8.50 12.58 -12.66
C LEU A 296 8.29 12.23 -14.14
N LEU A 297 7.93 13.20 -14.98
CA LEU A 297 7.74 13.00 -16.43
C LEU A 297 9.06 12.98 -17.20
N LYS A 298 10.15 13.48 -16.61
CA LYS A 298 11.49 13.44 -17.21
C LYS A 298 12.18 12.09 -17.04
N LEU A 299 11.62 11.21 -16.22
CA LEU A 299 12.01 9.82 -16.14
C LEU A 299 11.49 9.16 -17.42
N LYS A 300 12.38 9.02 -18.42
CA LYS A 300 12.04 8.35 -19.69
C LYS A 300 11.59 6.93 -19.38
N PHE A 301 10.35 6.63 -19.81
CA PHE A 301 9.79 5.28 -19.79
C PHE A 301 10.46 4.43 -20.86
#